data_35d80d5fba0cb22b3aa8b415734ae15f
#
_entry.id   35d80d5fba0cb22b3aa8b415734ae15f
#
_cell.length_a   1.000
_cell.length_b   1.000
_cell.length_c   1.000
_cell.angle_alpha   90.00
_cell.angle_beta   90.00
_cell.angle_gamma   90.00
#
_symmetry.space_group_name_H-M   'P 1'
#
loop_
_entity.id
_entity.type
_entity.pdbx_description
1 polymer ?
#
loop_
_entity_poly.entity_id
_entity_poly.type
_entity_poly.pdbx_seq_one_letter_code
_entity_poly.pdbx_strand_id
1 'polypeptide(L)'
;MPKIHTCRDIPDEFVKSLKKDGIAMVDAEFTGLDVGTKGTDRLCLVQICSKDSKEIYLVQPNKDFLTPNLTKVLSDPSIQIVIHFSRKDKSAIEHFLKPKCKIINLFDSKIASRLVRKYSNEHGLASLCQEFAGVRLEKRMASSDWAKDISEYSEKEKSYAAGDVQYLYLIKTKLESMLKREKKYDIFLKCMEFIDTRIAIDNLGIDKVFDH
;
A
#
# COMPACT_ATOMS: atom_id res chain seq x y z
N MET A 1 -5.01 -20.57 3.43
CA MET A 1 -3.95 -19.58 3.28
C MET A 1 -3.98 -19.06 1.85
N PRO A 2 -3.66 -17.80 1.58
CA PRO A 2 -3.55 -17.30 0.22
C PRO A 2 -2.42 -17.99 -0.55
N LYS A 3 -2.55 -18.06 -1.87
CA LYS A 3 -1.46 -18.46 -2.75
C LYS A 3 -0.58 -17.23 -3.00
N ILE A 4 0.70 -17.33 -2.68
CA ILE A 4 1.68 -16.26 -2.85
C ILE A 4 2.46 -16.53 -4.13
N HIS A 5 2.48 -15.53 -5.03
CA HIS A 5 3.21 -15.55 -6.27
C HIS A 5 4.33 -14.52 -6.23
N THR A 6 5.49 -14.89 -6.76
CA THR A 6 6.62 -13.96 -6.96
C THR A 6 6.81 -13.72 -8.45
N CYS A 7 6.95 -12.45 -8.86
CA CYS A 7 7.06 -12.10 -10.28
C CYS A 7 7.79 -10.76 -10.48
N ARG A 8 8.08 -10.42 -11.74
CA ARG A 8 8.64 -9.11 -12.15
C ARG A 8 7.56 -8.12 -12.55
N ASP A 9 6.39 -8.63 -12.96
CA ASP A 9 5.16 -7.88 -13.22
C ASP A 9 3.96 -8.80 -13.04
N ILE A 10 2.78 -8.29 -12.79
CA ILE A 10 1.56 -9.08 -12.61
C ILE A 10 1.03 -9.62 -13.96
N PRO A 11 0.43 -10.83 -13.99
CA PRO A 11 -0.10 -11.40 -15.23
C PRO A 11 -1.39 -10.72 -15.68
N ASP A 12 -1.70 -10.77 -16.98
CA ASP A 12 -2.88 -10.17 -17.60
C ASP A 12 -4.20 -10.66 -16.99
N GLU A 13 -4.28 -11.92 -16.59
CA GLU A 13 -5.46 -12.50 -15.95
C GLU A 13 -5.74 -11.82 -14.63
N PHE A 14 -4.69 -11.52 -13.86
CA PHE A 14 -4.86 -10.81 -12.59
C PHE A 14 -5.25 -9.34 -12.80
N VAL A 15 -4.72 -8.67 -13.83
CA VAL A 15 -5.17 -7.33 -14.26
C VAL A 15 -6.67 -7.32 -14.56
N LYS A 16 -7.16 -8.32 -15.30
CA LYS A 16 -8.60 -8.46 -15.61
C LYS A 16 -9.44 -8.66 -14.33
N SER A 17 -8.94 -9.47 -13.40
CA SER A 17 -9.61 -9.70 -12.11
C SER A 17 -9.72 -8.41 -11.30
N LEU A 18 -8.62 -7.65 -11.15
CA LEU A 18 -8.61 -6.38 -10.42
C LEU A 18 -9.53 -5.33 -11.06
N LYS A 19 -9.57 -5.26 -12.39
CA LYS A 19 -10.52 -4.39 -13.11
C LYS A 19 -11.98 -4.76 -12.85
N LYS A 20 -12.30 -6.05 -12.84
CA LYS A 20 -13.64 -6.55 -12.51
C LYS A 20 -14.01 -6.21 -11.07
N ASP A 21 -13.06 -6.32 -10.15
CA ASP A 21 -13.26 -6.04 -8.72
C ASP A 21 -13.34 -4.54 -8.41
N GLY A 22 -12.73 -3.69 -9.24
CA GLY A 22 -12.63 -2.25 -9.06
C GLY A 22 -11.80 -1.83 -7.83
N ILE A 23 -10.98 -2.73 -7.30
CA ILE A 23 -10.19 -2.48 -6.09
C ILE A 23 -8.93 -3.36 -6.03
N ALA A 24 -7.84 -2.82 -5.52
CA ALA A 24 -6.61 -3.54 -5.23
C ALA A 24 -6.03 -3.09 -3.88
N MET A 25 -5.53 -4.02 -3.09
CA MET A 25 -4.78 -3.78 -1.86
C MET A 25 -3.30 -3.79 -2.19
N VAL A 26 -2.57 -2.77 -1.74
CA VAL A 26 -1.16 -2.55 -2.12
C VAL A 26 -0.35 -2.15 -0.89
N ASP A 27 0.90 -2.60 -0.86
CA ASP A 27 1.94 -2.19 0.07
C ASP A 27 3.29 -2.21 -0.64
N ALA A 28 4.36 -1.65 -0.04
CA ALA A 28 5.68 -1.63 -0.65
C ALA A 28 6.82 -1.74 0.36
N GLU A 29 7.92 -2.40 -0.06
CA GLU A 29 9.15 -2.52 0.71
C GLU A 29 10.32 -1.78 0.05
N PHE A 30 11.24 -1.30 0.86
CA PHE A 30 12.33 -0.40 0.46
C PHE A 30 13.67 -0.83 1.04
N THR A 31 14.77 -0.31 0.47
CA THR A 31 16.11 -0.50 1.08
C THR A 31 16.26 0.24 2.41
N GLY A 32 15.44 1.24 2.69
CA GLY A 32 15.45 2.02 3.92
C GLY A 32 14.32 3.04 3.96
N LEU A 33 14.47 4.07 4.78
CA LEU A 33 13.39 5.01 5.07
C LEU A 33 13.46 6.33 4.28
N ASP A 34 14.58 6.60 3.61
CA ASP A 34 14.81 7.82 2.84
C ASP A 34 14.49 7.59 1.35
N VAL A 35 13.21 7.34 1.08
CA VAL A 35 12.68 7.11 -0.27
C VAL A 35 12.09 8.41 -0.79
N GLY A 36 12.65 8.94 -1.86
CA GLY A 36 12.15 10.17 -2.48
C GLY A 36 13.10 10.72 -3.51
N THR A 37 12.82 11.92 -4.02
CA THR A 37 13.60 12.57 -5.09
C THR A 37 15.06 12.89 -4.70
N LYS A 38 15.36 12.95 -3.42
CA LYS A 38 16.72 13.18 -2.88
C LYS A 38 17.25 12.01 -2.07
N GLY A 39 16.43 10.97 -1.86
CA GLY A 39 16.78 9.82 -1.04
C GLY A 39 17.72 8.85 -1.77
N THR A 40 18.51 8.13 -0.99
CA THR A 40 19.40 7.06 -1.46
C THR A 40 18.67 5.71 -1.53
N ASP A 41 17.51 5.60 -0.89
CA ASP A 41 16.74 4.38 -0.80
C ASP A 41 15.85 4.18 -2.03
N ARG A 42 15.65 2.92 -2.39
CA ARG A 42 14.90 2.52 -3.58
C ARG A 42 13.75 1.58 -3.25
N LEU A 43 12.76 1.57 -4.12
CA LEU A 43 11.69 0.59 -4.13
C LEU A 43 12.26 -0.81 -4.43
N CYS A 44 11.95 -1.78 -3.59
CA CYS A 44 12.41 -3.17 -3.73
C CYS A 44 11.29 -4.11 -4.13
N LEU A 45 10.12 -3.97 -3.51
CA LEU A 45 8.99 -4.89 -3.68
C LEU A 45 7.68 -4.12 -3.66
N VAL A 46 6.70 -4.55 -4.45
CA VAL A 46 5.31 -4.13 -4.35
C VAL A 46 4.45 -5.36 -4.11
N GLN A 47 3.70 -5.37 -3.03
CA GLN A 47 2.71 -6.38 -2.74
C GLN A 47 1.35 -5.93 -3.30
N ILE A 48 0.63 -6.83 -3.96
CA ILE A 48 -0.70 -6.54 -4.46
C ILE A 48 -1.62 -7.76 -4.37
N CYS A 49 -2.87 -7.55 -3.94
CA CYS A 49 -3.90 -8.57 -3.98
C CYS A 49 -5.28 -7.99 -4.34
N SER A 50 -6.19 -8.89 -4.71
CA SER A 50 -7.61 -8.60 -4.95
C SER A 50 -8.41 -8.61 -3.63
N LYS A 51 -9.68 -8.24 -3.69
CA LYS A 51 -10.57 -8.16 -2.51
C LYS A 51 -10.75 -9.48 -1.76
N ASP A 52 -10.65 -10.62 -2.43
CA ASP A 52 -10.80 -11.94 -1.81
C ASP A 52 -9.49 -12.48 -1.21
N SER A 53 -8.38 -11.81 -1.50
CA SER A 53 -7.02 -12.11 -1.02
C SER A 53 -6.60 -13.58 -1.21
N LYS A 54 -7.20 -14.29 -2.19
CA LYS A 54 -6.83 -15.69 -2.48
C LYS A 54 -5.48 -15.81 -3.13
N GLU A 55 -5.14 -14.82 -3.96
CA GLU A 55 -3.86 -14.71 -4.64
C GLU A 55 -3.20 -13.37 -4.28
N ILE A 56 -1.96 -13.45 -3.84
CA ILE A 56 -1.14 -12.28 -3.49
C ILE A 56 0.09 -12.32 -4.37
N TYR A 57 0.34 -11.23 -5.07
CA TYR A 57 1.53 -11.06 -5.92
C TYR A 57 2.56 -10.20 -5.22
N LEU A 58 3.76 -10.74 -5.10
CA LEU A 58 4.95 -10.05 -4.66
C LEU A 58 5.73 -9.66 -5.92
N VAL A 59 5.67 -8.40 -6.29
CA VAL A 59 6.26 -7.88 -7.52
C VAL A 59 7.58 -7.20 -7.19
N GLN A 60 8.69 -7.82 -7.57
CA GLN A 60 10.00 -7.19 -7.56
C GLN A 60 10.32 -6.70 -8.96
N PRO A 61 10.29 -5.39 -9.23
CA PRO A 61 10.64 -4.86 -10.53
C PRO A 61 12.08 -5.24 -10.94
N ASN A 62 12.35 -5.36 -12.23
CA ASN A 62 13.71 -5.48 -12.72
C ASN A 62 14.50 -4.16 -12.54
N LYS A 63 15.77 -4.11 -12.96
CA LYS A 63 16.64 -2.92 -12.81
C LYS A 63 16.08 -1.67 -13.48
N ASP A 64 15.25 -1.82 -14.51
CA ASP A 64 14.64 -0.71 -15.24
C ASP A 64 13.30 -0.25 -14.65
N PHE A 65 12.83 -0.93 -13.60
CA PHE A 65 11.52 -0.70 -12.96
C PHE A 65 10.33 -0.79 -13.94
N LEU A 66 10.48 -1.56 -15.03
CA LEU A 66 9.44 -1.72 -16.03
C LEU A 66 8.41 -2.76 -15.58
N THR A 67 7.21 -2.29 -15.25
CA THR A 67 6.07 -3.09 -14.77
C THR A 67 4.77 -2.62 -15.44
N PRO A 68 4.60 -2.84 -16.76
CA PRO A 68 3.48 -2.25 -17.50
C PRO A 68 2.10 -2.65 -16.98
N ASN A 69 1.92 -3.89 -16.55
CA ASN A 69 0.65 -4.36 -16.03
C ASN A 69 0.34 -3.81 -14.63
N LEU A 70 1.31 -3.84 -13.72
CA LEU A 70 1.17 -3.25 -12.41
C LEU A 70 0.88 -1.74 -12.52
N THR A 71 1.66 -1.02 -13.32
CA THR A 71 1.48 0.42 -13.56
C THR A 71 0.11 0.74 -14.15
N LYS A 72 -0.38 -0.09 -15.08
CA LYS A 72 -1.73 0.06 -15.66
C LYS A 72 -2.83 -0.07 -14.62
N VAL A 73 -2.71 -1.01 -13.67
CA VAL A 73 -3.65 -1.18 -12.57
C VAL A 73 -3.60 -0.01 -11.60
N LEU A 74 -2.40 0.38 -11.19
CA LEU A 74 -2.20 1.45 -10.19
C LEU A 74 -2.65 2.82 -10.70
N SER A 75 -2.61 3.05 -12.02
CA SER A 75 -3.01 4.31 -12.66
C SER A 75 -4.45 4.31 -13.20
N ASP A 76 -5.17 3.21 -13.07
CA ASP A 76 -6.57 3.12 -13.55
C ASP A 76 -7.51 3.80 -12.54
N PRO A 77 -8.18 4.91 -12.90
CA PRO A 77 -9.07 5.63 -11.99
C PRO A 77 -10.31 4.82 -11.57
N SER A 78 -10.65 3.77 -12.32
CA SER A 78 -11.75 2.87 -11.98
C SER A 78 -11.38 1.84 -10.90
N ILE A 79 -10.08 1.70 -10.56
CA ILE A 79 -9.59 0.78 -9.53
C ILE A 79 -9.21 1.59 -8.30
N GLN A 80 -9.89 1.35 -7.18
CA GLN A 80 -9.50 1.94 -5.90
C GLN A 80 -8.26 1.23 -5.34
N ILE A 81 -7.19 1.96 -5.12
CA ILE A 81 -5.95 1.46 -4.51
C ILE A 81 -6.01 1.69 -3.00
N VAL A 82 -5.96 0.61 -2.24
CA VAL A 82 -6.01 0.65 -0.78
C VAL A 82 -4.60 0.43 -0.23
N ILE A 83 -4.10 1.40 0.52
CA ILE A 83 -2.77 1.35 1.14
C ILE A 83 -2.91 1.71 2.63
N HIS A 84 -2.02 1.18 3.47
CA HIS A 84 -1.94 1.59 4.86
C HIS A 84 -0.78 2.58 5.05
N PHE A 85 -1.08 3.85 5.35
CA PHE A 85 -0.08 4.91 5.49
C PHE A 85 0.65 5.24 4.18
N SER A 86 -0.12 5.54 3.17
CA SER A 86 0.21 5.58 1.74
C SER A 86 1.30 6.56 1.29
N ARG A 87 1.66 7.59 2.07
CA ARG A 87 2.53 8.68 1.61
C ARG A 87 3.85 8.19 1.02
N LYS A 88 4.50 7.27 1.72
CA LYS A 88 5.81 6.73 1.32
C LYS A 88 5.68 5.79 0.12
N ASP A 89 4.75 4.85 0.22
CA ASP A 89 4.50 3.87 -0.83
C ASP A 89 4.10 4.55 -2.14
N LYS A 90 3.12 5.45 -2.08
CA LYS A 90 2.68 6.21 -3.25
C LYS A 90 3.81 7.02 -3.87
N SER A 91 4.60 7.73 -3.05
CA SER A 91 5.74 8.52 -3.52
C SER A 91 6.77 7.65 -4.24
N ALA A 92 7.16 6.53 -3.65
CA ALA A 92 8.13 5.62 -4.23
C ALA A 92 7.61 4.92 -5.49
N ILE A 93 6.40 4.40 -5.46
CA ILE A 93 5.76 3.73 -6.60
C ILE A 93 5.71 4.68 -7.80
N GLU A 94 5.23 5.92 -7.60
CA GLU A 94 5.13 6.92 -8.67
C GLU A 94 6.49 7.42 -9.18
N HIS A 95 7.53 7.38 -8.33
CA HIS A 95 8.88 7.78 -8.69
C HIS A 95 9.60 6.69 -9.50
N PHE A 96 9.53 5.43 -9.04
CA PHE A 96 10.35 4.35 -9.60
C PHE A 96 9.69 3.61 -10.75
N LEU A 97 8.39 3.26 -10.66
CA LEU A 97 7.78 2.38 -11.66
C LEU A 97 7.64 3.01 -13.04
N LYS A 98 7.84 2.16 -14.06
CA LYS A 98 7.73 2.51 -15.48
C LYS A 98 6.79 1.53 -16.20
N PRO A 99 6.02 2.00 -17.20
CA PRO A 99 5.87 3.42 -17.62
C PRO A 99 5.41 4.31 -16.46
N LYS A 100 5.38 5.63 -16.64
CA LYS A 100 5.00 6.59 -15.58
C LYS A 100 3.71 6.16 -14.87
N CYS A 101 3.80 5.99 -13.56
CA CYS A 101 2.70 5.60 -12.69
C CYS A 101 2.11 6.82 -11.98
N LYS A 102 0.78 6.84 -11.82
CA LYS A 102 0.09 7.84 -11.00
C LYS A 102 -1.11 7.18 -10.32
N ILE A 103 -1.08 7.05 -9.01
CA ILE A 103 -2.20 6.52 -8.22
C ILE A 103 -3.22 7.66 -8.02
N ILE A 104 -4.38 7.52 -8.68
CA ILE A 104 -5.43 8.55 -8.70
C ILE A 104 -6.51 8.25 -7.67
N ASN A 105 -7.00 7.02 -7.62
CA ASN A 105 -8.10 6.61 -6.75
C ASN A 105 -7.54 5.88 -5.52
N LEU A 106 -7.22 6.65 -4.47
CA LEU A 106 -6.55 6.15 -3.27
C LEU A 106 -7.51 6.04 -2.09
N PHE A 107 -7.33 5.01 -1.26
CA PHE A 107 -7.89 4.89 0.08
C PHE A 107 -6.75 4.61 1.08
N ASP A 108 -6.45 5.57 1.95
CA ASP A 108 -5.48 5.39 3.04
C ASP A 108 -6.17 4.91 4.31
N SER A 109 -5.91 3.66 4.70
CA SER A 109 -6.55 3.05 5.87
C SER A 109 -6.07 3.64 7.21
N LYS A 110 -4.86 4.21 7.28
CA LYS A 110 -4.37 4.87 8.51
C LYS A 110 -5.04 6.21 8.71
N ILE A 111 -5.25 7.00 7.66
CA ILE A 111 -5.99 8.27 7.74
C ILE A 111 -7.45 7.99 8.10
N ALA A 112 -8.09 7.03 7.44
CA ALA A 112 -9.44 6.60 7.80
C ALA A 112 -9.53 6.21 9.28
N SER A 113 -8.60 5.39 9.76
CA SER A 113 -8.52 4.97 11.16
C SER A 113 -8.41 6.16 12.12
N ARG A 114 -7.54 7.13 11.84
CA ARG A 114 -7.39 8.33 12.68
C ARG A 114 -8.65 9.19 12.74
N LEU A 115 -9.41 9.26 11.67
CA LEU A 115 -10.65 10.03 11.64
C LEU A 115 -11.77 9.41 12.49
N VAL A 116 -11.84 8.06 12.56
CA VAL A 116 -12.98 7.39 13.20
C VAL A 116 -12.66 6.64 14.48
N ARG A 117 -11.42 6.19 14.70
CA ARG A 117 -11.03 5.45 15.92
C ARG A 117 -10.45 6.37 16.99
N LYS A 118 -11.21 7.39 17.40
CA LYS A 118 -10.81 8.34 18.46
C LYS A 118 -10.63 7.70 19.85
N TYR A 119 -11.11 6.49 20.03
CA TYR A 119 -10.97 5.70 21.25
C TYR A 119 -9.62 4.98 21.36
N SER A 120 -8.76 5.06 20.35
CA SER A 120 -7.46 4.41 20.30
C SER A 120 -6.40 5.37 19.78
N ASN A 121 -5.19 5.29 20.33
CA ASN A 121 -4.01 5.97 19.81
C ASN A 121 -3.21 5.07 18.83
N GLU A 122 -3.62 3.80 18.69
CA GLU A 122 -2.95 2.83 17.83
C GLU A 122 -3.63 2.73 16.48
N HIS A 123 -2.99 3.29 15.45
CA HIS A 123 -3.47 3.32 14.08
C HIS A 123 -2.55 2.56 13.12
N GLY A 124 -1.63 1.73 13.62
CA GLY A 124 -0.77 0.87 12.80
C GLY A 124 -1.52 -0.34 12.25
N LEU A 125 -1.05 -0.90 11.13
CA LEU A 125 -1.68 -2.04 10.45
C LEU A 125 -1.89 -3.23 11.38
N ALA A 126 -0.89 -3.57 12.21
CA ALA A 126 -1.00 -4.67 13.17
C ALA A 126 -2.15 -4.48 14.18
N SER A 127 -2.37 -3.24 14.67
CA SER A 127 -3.50 -2.94 15.55
C SER A 127 -4.84 -3.09 14.83
N LEU A 128 -4.92 -2.63 13.58
CA LEU A 128 -6.14 -2.78 12.77
C LEU A 128 -6.45 -4.24 12.43
N CYS A 129 -5.43 -5.05 12.12
CA CYS A 129 -5.57 -6.49 11.90
C CYS A 129 -6.06 -7.20 13.17
N GLN A 130 -5.49 -6.86 14.33
CA GLN A 130 -5.92 -7.44 15.61
C GLN A 130 -7.37 -7.09 15.91
N GLU A 131 -7.78 -5.84 15.71
CA GLU A 131 -9.13 -5.37 16.04
C GLU A 131 -10.18 -5.88 15.06
N PHE A 132 -9.93 -5.80 13.74
CA PHE A 132 -10.95 -6.08 12.74
C PHE A 132 -10.92 -7.49 12.19
N ALA A 133 -9.76 -8.17 12.23
CA ALA A 133 -9.59 -9.53 11.73
C ALA A 133 -9.28 -10.58 12.83
N GLY A 134 -9.00 -10.15 14.06
CA GLY A 134 -8.59 -11.04 15.15
C GLY A 134 -7.19 -11.66 14.95
N VAL A 135 -6.38 -11.09 14.07
CA VAL A 135 -5.08 -11.63 13.65
C VAL A 135 -3.93 -10.77 14.17
N ARG A 136 -2.91 -11.42 14.71
CA ARG A 136 -1.64 -10.77 15.04
C ARG A 136 -0.68 -10.88 13.87
N LEU A 137 -0.30 -9.75 13.29
CA LEU A 137 0.78 -9.69 12.30
C LEU A 137 2.14 -9.84 12.97
N GLU A 138 3.04 -10.60 12.35
CA GLU A 138 4.43 -10.72 12.81
C GLU A 138 5.21 -9.46 12.47
N LYS A 139 5.77 -8.78 13.48
CA LYS A 139 6.52 -7.51 13.32
C LYS A 139 8.01 -7.71 12.96
N ARG A 140 8.50 -8.96 12.95
CA ARG A 140 9.95 -9.23 13.02
C ARG A 140 10.72 -9.10 11.71
N MET A 141 10.06 -8.88 10.57
CA MET A 141 10.71 -8.92 9.25
C MET A 141 10.84 -7.53 8.57
N ALA A 142 10.40 -6.45 9.23
CA ALA A 142 10.50 -5.09 8.70
C ALA A 142 11.95 -4.62 8.42
N SER A 143 12.95 -5.32 8.99
CA SER A 143 14.38 -5.08 8.77
C SER A 143 15.04 -6.08 7.82
N SER A 144 14.26 -6.86 7.05
CA SER A 144 14.80 -7.80 6.06
C SER A 144 15.52 -7.06 4.94
N ASP A 145 16.52 -7.72 4.34
CA ASP A 145 17.14 -7.24 3.11
C ASP A 145 16.21 -7.49 1.92
N TRP A 146 15.36 -6.50 1.64
CA TRP A 146 14.44 -6.54 0.49
C TRP A 146 15.14 -6.27 -0.84
N ALA A 147 16.44 -5.88 -0.83
CA ALA A 147 17.20 -5.60 -2.05
C ALA A 147 17.76 -6.85 -2.75
N LYS A 148 17.81 -7.99 -2.04
CA LYS A 148 18.21 -9.27 -2.65
C LYS A 148 17.21 -9.73 -3.71
N ASP A 149 17.58 -10.68 -4.55
CA ASP A 149 16.67 -11.21 -5.57
C ASP A 149 15.48 -11.93 -4.92
N ILE A 150 14.30 -11.78 -5.51
CA ILE A 150 13.05 -12.35 -4.98
C ILE A 150 13.06 -13.88 -4.90
N SER A 151 13.92 -14.55 -5.70
CA SER A 151 14.14 -15.99 -5.62
C SER A 151 14.83 -16.42 -4.33
N GLU A 152 15.54 -15.50 -3.66
CA GLU A 152 16.23 -15.72 -2.39
C GLU A 152 15.35 -15.45 -1.17
N TYR A 153 14.12 -14.94 -1.37
CA TYR A 153 13.20 -14.70 -0.25
C TYR A 153 12.76 -16.00 0.38
N SER A 154 12.96 -16.10 1.68
CA SER A 154 12.44 -17.20 2.49
C SER A 154 10.91 -17.20 2.52
N GLU A 155 10.29 -18.34 2.81
CA GLU A 155 8.83 -18.43 2.97
C GLU A 155 8.31 -17.53 4.10
N LYS A 156 9.12 -17.23 5.11
CA LYS A 156 8.79 -16.27 6.17
C LYS A 156 8.73 -14.84 5.65
N GLU A 157 9.68 -14.42 4.83
CA GLU A 157 9.69 -13.09 4.20
C GLU A 157 8.50 -12.93 3.25
N LYS A 158 8.23 -13.94 2.42
CA LYS A 158 7.06 -13.95 1.53
C LYS A 158 5.75 -13.88 2.32
N SER A 159 5.63 -14.64 3.40
CA SER A 159 4.45 -14.64 4.25
C SER A 159 4.27 -13.31 4.99
N TYR A 160 5.36 -12.68 5.44
CA TYR A 160 5.33 -11.37 6.04
C TYR A 160 4.81 -10.31 5.06
N ALA A 161 5.46 -10.19 3.90
CA ALA A 161 5.06 -9.24 2.86
C ALA A 161 3.61 -9.45 2.38
N ALA A 162 3.17 -10.70 2.25
CA ALA A 162 1.78 -11.01 1.93
C ALA A 162 0.80 -10.60 3.03
N GLY A 163 1.21 -10.68 4.30
CA GLY A 163 0.41 -10.28 5.46
C GLY A 163 0.03 -8.80 5.45
N ASP A 164 0.88 -7.94 4.91
CA ASP A 164 0.66 -6.49 4.91
C ASP A 164 -0.49 -6.06 3.96
N VAL A 165 -0.85 -6.87 2.98
CA VAL A 165 -1.99 -6.61 2.06
C VAL A 165 -3.22 -7.48 2.33
N GLN A 166 -3.04 -8.66 2.91
CA GLN A 166 -4.06 -9.71 3.02
C GLN A 166 -5.36 -9.24 3.69
N TYR A 167 -5.26 -8.38 4.70
CA TYR A 167 -6.41 -7.96 5.51
C TYR A 167 -6.92 -6.56 5.17
N LEU A 168 -6.26 -5.85 4.24
CA LEU A 168 -6.58 -4.44 3.94
C LEU A 168 -8.00 -4.25 3.42
N TYR A 169 -8.55 -5.21 2.65
CA TYR A 169 -9.93 -5.11 2.18
C TYR A 169 -10.95 -5.13 3.32
N LEU A 170 -10.79 -6.04 4.28
CA LEU A 170 -11.64 -6.11 5.47
C LEU A 170 -11.53 -4.82 6.30
N ILE A 171 -10.29 -4.37 6.55
CA ILE A 171 -10.00 -3.14 7.29
C ILE A 171 -10.64 -1.94 6.59
N LYS A 172 -10.44 -1.80 5.27
CA LYS A 172 -11.04 -0.74 4.45
C LYS A 172 -12.55 -0.73 4.57
N THR A 173 -13.20 -1.87 4.43
CA THR A 173 -14.66 -1.98 4.50
C THR A 173 -15.21 -1.56 5.87
N LYS A 174 -14.56 -1.96 6.95
CA LYS A 174 -14.94 -1.57 8.31
C LYS A 174 -14.77 -0.07 8.54
N LEU A 175 -13.60 0.48 8.18
CA LEU A 175 -13.29 1.89 8.34
C LEU A 175 -14.19 2.78 7.48
N GLU A 176 -14.48 2.39 6.24
CA GLU A 176 -15.39 3.12 5.36
C GLU A 176 -16.82 3.17 5.93
N SER A 177 -17.31 2.05 6.46
CA SER A 177 -18.60 2.00 7.15
C SER A 177 -18.63 2.95 8.35
N MET A 178 -17.55 3.00 9.15
CA MET A 178 -17.42 3.93 10.29
C MET A 178 -17.39 5.39 9.82
N LEU A 179 -16.62 5.70 8.76
CA LEU A 179 -16.57 7.06 8.17
C LEU A 179 -17.96 7.55 7.75
N LYS A 180 -18.74 6.70 7.08
CA LYS A 180 -20.09 7.01 6.63
C LYS A 180 -21.05 7.19 7.82
N ARG A 181 -21.02 6.27 8.79
CA ARG A 181 -21.84 6.33 10.02
C ARG A 181 -21.58 7.61 10.82
N GLU A 182 -20.31 8.03 10.93
CA GLU A 182 -19.92 9.22 11.68
C GLU A 182 -19.96 10.52 10.87
N LYS A 183 -20.46 10.47 9.61
CA LYS A 183 -20.53 11.62 8.70
C LYS A 183 -19.17 12.28 8.44
N LYS A 184 -18.10 11.47 8.38
CA LYS A 184 -16.73 11.94 8.15
C LYS A 184 -16.16 11.55 6.79
N TYR A 185 -16.99 10.93 5.93
CA TYR A 185 -16.52 10.44 4.63
C TYR A 185 -16.06 11.59 3.72
N ASP A 186 -16.76 12.72 3.72
CA ASP A 186 -16.39 13.87 2.89
C ASP A 186 -15.05 14.49 3.31
N ILE A 187 -14.79 14.59 4.63
CA ILE A 187 -13.49 15.06 5.11
C ILE A 187 -12.38 14.04 4.80
N PHE A 188 -12.69 12.74 4.83
CA PHE A 188 -11.74 11.72 4.40
C PHE A 188 -11.37 11.89 2.92
N LEU A 189 -12.34 12.13 2.02
CA LEU A 189 -12.05 12.38 0.60
C LEU A 189 -11.14 13.59 0.40
N LYS A 190 -11.37 14.69 1.12
CA LYS A 190 -10.47 15.86 1.10
C LYS A 190 -9.06 15.54 1.60
N CYS A 191 -8.92 14.65 2.58
CA CYS A 191 -7.61 14.15 2.99
C CYS A 191 -6.93 13.37 1.86
N MET A 192 -7.68 12.58 1.07
CA MET A 192 -7.12 11.85 -0.08
C MET A 192 -6.66 12.80 -1.19
N GLU A 193 -7.43 13.83 -1.50
CA GLU A 193 -7.03 14.89 -2.43
C GLU A 193 -5.75 15.62 -1.99
N PHE A 194 -5.55 15.78 -0.67
CA PHE A 194 -4.39 16.46 -0.10
C PHE A 194 -3.11 15.61 -0.06
N ILE A 195 -3.19 14.29 -0.25
CA ILE A 195 -2.03 13.39 -0.13
C ILE A 195 -0.88 13.79 -1.06
N ASP A 196 -1.15 14.18 -2.30
CA ASP A 196 -0.10 14.60 -3.24
C ASP A 196 0.61 15.87 -2.76
N THR A 197 -0.13 16.82 -2.20
CA THR A 197 0.43 18.02 -1.58
C THR A 197 1.31 17.65 -0.37
N ARG A 198 0.84 16.73 0.46
CA ARG A 198 1.62 16.27 1.62
C ARG A 198 2.91 15.56 1.20
N ILE A 199 2.87 14.74 0.16
CA ILE A 199 4.06 14.09 -0.42
C ILE A 199 5.04 15.15 -0.95
N ALA A 200 4.54 16.18 -1.63
CA ALA A 200 5.39 17.25 -2.11
C ALA A 200 6.09 18.01 -0.95
N ILE A 201 5.39 18.24 0.16
CA ILE A 201 5.94 18.85 1.38
C ILE A 201 7.02 17.94 1.99
N ASP A 202 6.75 16.63 2.12
CA ASP A 202 7.71 15.64 2.63
C ASP A 202 9.00 15.64 1.76
N ASN A 203 8.87 15.68 0.44
CA ASN A 203 9.99 15.71 -0.49
C ASN A 203 10.83 17.03 -0.43
N LEU A 204 10.27 18.09 0.11
CA LEU A 204 11.01 19.33 0.41
C LEU A 204 11.75 19.26 1.75
N GLY A 205 11.54 18.21 2.55
CA GLY A 205 12.11 18.06 3.90
C GLY A 205 11.45 18.97 4.94
N ILE A 206 10.20 19.37 4.72
CA ILE A 206 9.46 20.25 5.63
C ILE A 206 8.47 19.41 6.45
N ASP A 207 8.80 19.15 7.73
CA ASP A 207 8.02 18.23 8.56
C ASP A 207 6.78 18.86 9.20
N LYS A 208 6.85 20.14 9.58
CA LYS A 208 5.90 20.76 10.50
C LYS A 208 5.15 21.95 9.90
N VAL A 209 4.68 21.83 8.66
CA VAL A 209 3.94 22.91 7.99
C VAL A 209 2.66 23.32 8.72
N PHE A 210 2.00 22.36 9.39
CA PHE A 210 0.73 22.57 10.10
C PHE A 210 0.84 22.44 11.61
N ASP A 211 2.04 22.22 12.15
CA ASP A 211 2.26 22.14 13.60
C ASP A 211 2.50 23.54 14.16
N HIS A 212 2.04 23.74 15.38
CA HIS A 212 2.27 24.98 16.15
C HIS A 212 3.41 24.77 17.15
#